data_8d61c00544eddda9bbec6631a751b3fa
#
_entry.id   8d61c00544eddda9bbec6631a751b3fa
#
_cell.length_a   1.000
_cell.length_b   1.000
_cell.length_c   1.000
_cell.angle_alpha   90.00
_cell.angle_beta   90.00
_cell.angle_gamma   90.00
#
_symmetry.space_group_name_H-M   'P 1'
#
loop_
_entity.id
_entity.type
_entity.pdbx_description
1 polymer ?
#
loop_
_entity_poly.entity_id
_entity_poly.type
_entity_poly.pdbx_seq_one_letter_code
_entity_poly.pdbx_strand_id
1 'polypeptide(L)'
;SEPLAAELATKIERYDFAIQVSKIASYEKRFHNKFNYPVMSTPIYVNGRKIPENAFILSIIRQESEFDLSANSHAGAKGLMQLMPYTAKLVAKQAKLPYSISRLTSDPEYNIQLGSYYFNGLLEDYNGVFPFAIAAYNAGPTYLDRQINKNLVREVWAVLWQTAQ
;
A
#
# COMPACT_ATOMS: atom_id res chain seq x y z
N SER A 1 27.53 8.56 -13.25
CA SER A 1 26.25 8.99 -13.85
C SER A 1 25.08 8.41 -13.08
N GLU A 2 23.93 9.08 -13.06
CA GLU A 2 22.74 8.64 -12.33
C GLU A 2 22.25 7.23 -12.75
N PRO A 3 22.25 6.85 -14.05
CA PRO A 3 21.86 5.50 -14.43
C PRO A 3 22.72 4.43 -13.77
N LEU A 4 24.03 4.64 -13.67
CA LEU A 4 24.94 3.70 -13.02
C LEU A 4 24.67 3.61 -11.51
N ALA A 5 24.43 4.75 -10.85
CA ALA A 5 24.10 4.77 -9.42
C ALA A 5 22.77 4.05 -9.13
N ALA A 6 21.75 4.28 -9.96
CA ALA A 6 20.46 3.61 -9.86
C ALA A 6 20.56 2.10 -10.15
N GLU A 7 21.39 1.71 -11.14
CA GLU A 7 21.64 0.30 -11.44
C GLU A 7 22.39 -0.41 -10.30
N LEU A 8 23.38 0.24 -9.71
CA LEU A 8 24.09 -0.30 -8.55
C LEU A 8 23.16 -0.48 -7.36
N ALA A 9 22.33 0.53 -7.06
CA ALA A 9 21.33 0.46 -6.01
C ALA A 9 20.35 -0.70 -6.23
N THR A 10 19.90 -0.90 -7.48
CA THR A 10 19.03 -2.03 -7.84
C THR A 10 19.71 -3.39 -7.63
N LYS A 11 20.99 -3.51 -7.99
CA LYS A 11 21.75 -4.76 -7.81
C LYS A 11 21.93 -5.17 -6.34
N ILE A 12 21.95 -4.21 -5.43
CA ILE A 12 22.02 -4.45 -3.97
C ILE A 12 20.64 -4.38 -3.30
N GLU A 13 19.57 -4.46 -4.09
CA GLU A 13 18.16 -4.44 -3.64
C GLU A 13 17.76 -3.17 -2.86
N ARG A 14 18.50 -2.09 -3.00
CA ARG A 14 18.17 -0.77 -2.46
C ARG A 14 17.33 0.00 -3.47
N TYR A 15 16.13 -0.50 -3.72
CA TYR A 15 15.14 0.08 -4.65
C TYR A 15 14.76 1.51 -4.27
N ASP A 16 14.70 1.83 -2.97
CA ASP A 16 14.50 3.16 -2.43
C ASP A 16 15.52 4.16 -2.98
N PHE A 17 16.80 3.83 -2.96
CA PHE A 17 17.86 4.68 -3.53
C PHE A 17 17.79 4.78 -5.05
N ALA A 18 17.49 3.68 -5.75
CA ALA A 18 17.31 3.69 -7.19
C ALA A 18 16.17 4.66 -7.60
N ILE A 19 15.07 4.65 -6.87
CA ILE A 19 13.94 5.56 -7.06
C ILE A 19 14.35 7.01 -6.77
N GLN A 20 15.04 7.29 -5.67
CA GLN A 20 15.47 8.64 -5.32
C GLN A 20 16.40 9.22 -6.39
N VAL A 21 17.39 8.46 -6.86
CA VAL A 21 18.29 8.89 -7.95
C VAL A 21 17.49 9.21 -9.22
N SER A 22 16.54 8.34 -9.57
CA SER A 22 15.71 8.52 -10.76
C SER A 22 14.75 9.72 -10.63
N LYS A 23 14.21 9.98 -9.43
CA LYS A 23 13.40 11.18 -9.15
C LYS A 23 14.21 12.46 -9.30
N ILE A 24 15.42 12.51 -8.74
CA ILE A 24 16.32 13.67 -8.87
C ILE A 24 16.60 13.93 -10.36
N ALA A 25 16.94 12.90 -11.14
CA ALA A 25 17.17 13.03 -12.57
C ALA A 25 15.92 13.53 -13.33
N SER A 26 14.71 13.16 -12.88
CA SER A 26 13.47 13.60 -13.52
C SER A 26 13.21 15.10 -13.37
N TYR A 27 13.67 15.75 -12.28
CA TYR A 27 13.59 17.21 -12.13
C TYR A 27 14.43 17.93 -13.19
N GLU A 28 15.47 17.27 -13.70
CA GLU A 28 16.28 17.75 -14.81
C GLU A 28 15.82 17.22 -16.17
N LYS A 29 14.57 16.72 -16.27
CA LYS A 29 13.93 16.16 -17.47
C LYS A 29 14.62 14.91 -18.03
N ARG A 30 15.37 14.19 -17.20
CA ARG A 30 15.98 12.88 -17.53
C ARG A 30 15.16 11.79 -16.87
N PHE A 31 14.42 11.01 -17.66
CA PHE A 31 13.48 10.01 -17.17
C PHE A 31 14.07 8.60 -17.25
N HIS A 32 14.16 7.94 -16.10
CA HIS A 32 14.65 6.58 -15.93
C HIS A 32 13.56 5.67 -15.38
N ASN A 33 12.51 5.44 -16.17
CA ASN A 33 11.29 4.71 -15.72
C ASN A 33 11.59 3.33 -15.15
N LYS A 34 12.61 2.61 -15.69
CA LYS A 34 13.04 1.30 -15.19
C LYS A 34 13.36 1.30 -13.69
N PHE A 35 13.94 2.37 -13.18
CA PHE A 35 14.33 2.48 -11.78
C PHE A 35 13.25 3.07 -10.88
N ASN A 36 12.27 3.76 -11.46
CA ASN A 36 11.12 4.30 -10.73
C ASN A 36 10.10 3.23 -10.34
N TYR A 37 10.10 2.09 -11.04
CA TYR A 37 9.15 1.00 -10.86
C TYR A 37 9.87 -0.33 -10.75
N PRO A 38 10.47 -0.63 -9.57
CA PRO A 38 11.14 -1.91 -9.33
C PRO A 38 10.18 -3.07 -9.49
N VAL A 39 10.68 -4.19 -9.99
CA VAL A 39 9.92 -5.44 -10.11
C VAL A 39 10.51 -6.44 -9.13
N MET A 40 9.69 -6.88 -8.18
CA MET A 40 10.00 -7.95 -7.25
C MET A 40 8.80 -8.89 -7.13
N SER A 41 9.03 -10.11 -6.68
CA SER A 41 7.95 -11.08 -6.47
C SER A 41 7.18 -10.75 -5.20
N THR A 42 5.85 -10.89 -5.25
CA THR A 42 4.97 -10.84 -4.09
C THR A 42 4.27 -12.20 -3.91
N PRO A 43 3.78 -12.53 -2.72
CA PRO A 43 3.08 -13.80 -2.51
C PRO A 43 1.81 -13.85 -3.37
N ILE A 44 1.53 -15.04 -3.96
CA ILE A 44 0.28 -15.29 -4.68
C ILE A 44 -0.84 -15.67 -3.71
N TYR A 45 -0.48 -16.33 -2.62
CA TYR A 45 -1.39 -16.75 -1.55
C TYR A 45 -0.79 -16.44 -0.18
N VAL A 46 -1.61 -16.01 0.75
CA VAL A 46 -1.28 -15.90 2.17
C VAL A 46 -2.37 -16.61 2.97
N ASN A 47 -1.99 -17.64 3.73
CA ASN A 47 -2.92 -18.48 4.49
C ASN A 47 -4.13 -18.96 3.66
N GLY A 48 -3.89 -19.44 2.43
CA GLY A 48 -4.91 -19.95 1.52
C GLY A 48 -5.78 -18.87 0.83
N ARG A 49 -5.62 -17.60 1.17
CA ARG A 49 -6.30 -16.47 0.51
C ARG A 49 -5.46 -16.01 -0.67
N LYS A 50 -6.08 -15.94 -1.84
CA LYS A 50 -5.44 -15.38 -3.04
C LYS A 50 -5.21 -13.89 -2.88
N ILE A 51 -3.99 -13.45 -3.15
CA ILE A 51 -3.60 -12.04 -3.08
C ILE A 51 -3.78 -11.38 -4.45
N PRO A 52 -4.11 -10.08 -4.51
CA PRO A 52 -4.15 -9.33 -5.77
C PRO A 52 -2.84 -9.43 -6.56
N GLU A 53 -2.93 -9.14 -7.86
CA GLU A 53 -1.79 -9.25 -8.77
C GLU A 53 -0.56 -8.48 -8.28
N ASN A 54 0.62 -9.04 -8.56
CA ASN A 54 1.92 -8.52 -8.17
C ASN A 54 2.08 -7.03 -8.46
N ALA A 55 1.75 -6.61 -9.69
CA ALA A 55 1.86 -5.19 -10.10
C ALA A 55 1.05 -4.25 -9.20
N PHE A 56 -0.10 -4.72 -8.72
CA PHE A 56 -0.95 -3.93 -7.84
C PHE A 56 -0.34 -3.77 -6.44
N ILE A 57 0.16 -4.84 -5.84
CA ILE A 57 0.85 -4.79 -4.55
C ILE A 57 2.10 -3.90 -4.64
N LEU A 58 2.87 -4.01 -5.72
CA LEU A 58 4.05 -3.16 -5.94
C LEU A 58 3.67 -1.67 -6.09
N SER A 59 2.51 -1.36 -6.67
CA SER A 59 2.02 0.01 -6.77
C SER A 59 1.70 0.62 -5.39
N ILE A 60 1.14 -0.19 -4.48
CA ILE A 60 0.90 0.22 -3.10
C ILE A 60 2.25 0.47 -2.40
N ILE A 61 3.20 -0.46 -2.48
CA ILE A 61 4.54 -0.30 -1.89
C ILE A 61 5.22 0.97 -2.42
N ARG A 62 5.10 1.23 -3.72
CA ARG A 62 5.64 2.44 -4.34
C ARG A 62 5.05 3.71 -3.77
N GLN A 63 3.74 3.73 -3.51
CA GLN A 63 3.03 4.85 -2.95
C GLN A 63 3.33 5.05 -1.45
N GLU A 64 3.38 3.97 -0.69
CA GLU A 64 3.49 4.00 0.78
C GLU A 64 4.90 4.29 1.27
N SER A 65 5.92 3.69 0.69
CA SER A 65 7.29 3.74 1.20
C SER A 65 8.37 4.04 0.16
N GLU A 66 8.01 4.11 -1.12
CA GLU A 66 9.00 4.13 -2.21
C GLU A 66 10.03 2.98 -2.12
N PHE A 67 9.59 1.81 -1.64
CA PHE A 67 10.41 0.61 -1.39
C PHE A 67 11.44 0.76 -0.26
N ASP A 68 11.29 1.74 0.64
CA ASP A 68 12.10 1.80 1.85
C ASP A 68 11.58 0.80 2.88
N LEU A 69 12.33 -0.28 3.08
CA LEU A 69 12.02 -1.32 4.07
C LEU A 69 11.94 -0.77 5.49
N SER A 70 12.78 0.21 5.82
CA SER A 70 12.89 0.81 7.15
C SER A 70 11.92 1.96 7.39
N ALA A 71 11.07 2.28 6.41
CA ALA A 71 10.17 3.42 6.48
C ALA A 71 9.33 3.43 7.76
N ASN A 72 9.33 4.56 8.44
CA ASN A 72 8.50 4.84 9.60
C ASN A 72 7.82 6.19 9.41
N SER A 73 6.49 6.21 9.38
CA SER A 73 5.76 7.47 9.30
C SER A 73 5.71 8.19 10.67
N HIS A 74 5.41 9.48 10.67
CA HIS A 74 5.16 10.23 11.91
C HIS A 74 4.01 9.64 12.74
N ALA A 75 3.02 9.02 12.10
CA ALA A 75 1.91 8.34 12.76
C ALA A 75 2.27 6.94 13.27
N GLY A 76 3.47 6.44 12.97
CA GLY A 76 3.96 5.13 13.42
C GLY A 76 3.66 3.97 12.48
N ALA A 77 3.23 4.23 11.24
CA ALA A 77 3.13 3.19 10.21
C ALA A 77 4.53 2.70 9.80
N LYS A 78 4.67 1.41 9.49
CA LYS A 78 5.96 0.72 9.39
C LYS A 78 6.14 -0.08 8.12
N GLY A 79 7.33 0.06 7.53
CA GLY A 79 7.86 -0.78 6.46
C GLY A 79 7.25 -0.55 5.09
N LEU A 80 7.47 -1.49 4.19
CA LEU A 80 7.14 -1.37 2.76
C LEU A 80 5.70 -0.96 2.47
N MET A 81 4.74 -1.58 3.16
CA MET A 81 3.31 -1.32 2.99
C MET A 81 2.72 -0.43 4.07
N GLN A 82 3.56 0.25 4.87
CA GLN A 82 3.16 1.23 5.89
C GLN A 82 2.03 0.75 6.80
N LEU A 83 2.22 -0.41 7.42
CA LEU A 83 1.24 -0.97 8.35
C LEU A 83 1.34 -0.32 9.74
N MET A 84 0.20 0.11 10.27
CA MET A 84 0.10 0.46 11.68
C MET A 84 0.29 -0.78 12.55
N PRO A 85 1.06 -0.72 13.66
CA PRO A 85 1.29 -1.88 14.53
C PRO A 85 0.02 -2.57 15.00
N TYR A 86 -1.02 -1.81 15.32
CA TYR A 86 -2.31 -2.36 15.71
C TYR A 86 -2.95 -3.17 14.56
N THR A 87 -2.98 -2.60 13.35
CA THR A 87 -3.49 -3.28 12.16
C THR A 87 -2.68 -4.54 11.86
N ALA A 88 -1.35 -4.45 11.90
CA ALA A 88 -0.46 -5.59 11.68
C ALA A 88 -0.72 -6.73 12.67
N LYS A 89 -0.98 -6.41 13.95
CA LYS A 89 -1.32 -7.42 14.97
C LYS A 89 -2.64 -8.12 14.69
N LEU A 90 -3.67 -7.38 14.30
CA LEU A 90 -4.97 -7.96 13.94
C LEU A 90 -4.85 -8.85 12.70
N VAL A 91 -4.18 -8.35 11.67
CA VAL A 91 -3.98 -9.07 10.41
C VAL A 91 -3.14 -10.32 10.61
N ALA A 92 -2.07 -10.27 11.39
CA ALA A 92 -1.27 -11.44 11.72
C ALA A 92 -2.12 -12.55 12.37
N LYS A 93 -3.01 -12.19 13.31
CA LYS A 93 -3.95 -13.13 13.90
C LYS A 93 -4.90 -13.75 12.87
N GLN A 94 -5.47 -12.95 11.97
CA GLN A 94 -6.37 -13.41 10.91
C GLN A 94 -5.65 -14.30 9.89
N ALA A 95 -4.44 -13.91 9.51
CA ALA A 95 -3.59 -14.66 8.57
C ALA A 95 -2.90 -15.88 9.21
N LYS A 96 -3.09 -16.11 10.53
CA LYS A 96 -2.44 -17.18 11.30
C LYS A 96 -0.90 -17.12 11.22
N LEU A 97 -0.37 -15.90 11.20
CA LEU A 97 1.07 -15.62 11.23
C LEU A 97 1.49 -15.11 12.62
N PRO A 98 2.71 -15.40 13.06
CA PRO A 98 3.22 -14.84 14.31
C PRO A 98 3.36 -13.32 14.19
N TYR A 99 2.90 -12.57 15.21
CA TYR A 99 3.07 -11.13 15.22
C TYR A 99 4.46 -10.74 15.74
N SER A 100 5.14 -9.89 14.97
CA SER A 100 6.41 -9.27 15.37
C SER A 100 6.52 -7.85 14.83
N ILE A 101 6.56 -6.86 15.73
CA ILE A 101 6.67 -5.45 15.34
C ILE A 101 8.01 -5.13 14.67
N SER A 102 9.11 -5.75 15.13
CA SER A 102 10.44 -5.53 14.57
C SER A 102 10.54 -6.03 13.12
N ARG A 103 9.87 -7.14 12.78
CA ARG A 103 9.87 -7.68 11.42
C ARG A 103 9.16 -6.78 10.42
N LEU A 104 8.32 -5.85 10.86
CA LEU A 104 7.66 -4.91 9.94
C LEU A 104 8.67 -4.01 9.19
N THR A 105 9.85 -3.77 9.78
CA THR A 105 10.90 -2.92 9.19
C THR A 105 12.20 -3.67 8.89
N SER A 106 12.30 -4.95 9.20
CA SER A 106 13.50 -5.76 8.97
C SER A 106 13.29 -6.94 8.04
N ASP A 107 12.03 -7.31 7.76
CA ASP A 107 11.67 -8.47 6.95
C ASP A 107 10.66 -8.05 5.87
N PRO A 108 11.12 -7.82 4.62
CA PRO A 108 10.27 -7.36 3.53
C PRO A 108 9.15 -8.34 3.22
N GLU A 109 9.45 -9.64 3.22
CA GLU A 109 8.46 -10.67 2.92
C GLU A 109 7.34 -10.68 3.96
N TYR A 110 7.67 -10.58 5.24
CA TYR A 110 6.71 -10.51 6.33
C TYR A 110 5.79 -9.29 6.21
N ASN A 111 6.36 -8.11 5.93
CA ASN A 111 5.58 -6.88 5.74
C ASN A 111 4.62 -7.01 4.55
N ILE A 112 5.11 -7.54 3.41
CA ILE A 112 4.30 -7.73 2.21
C ILE A 112 3.20 -8.79 2.44
N GLN A 113 3.49 -9.88 3.15
CA GLN A 113 2.47 -10.88 3.49
C GLN A 113 1.32 -10.27 4.28
N LEU A 114 1.61 -9.52 5.33
CA LEU A 114 0.58 -8.88 6.16
C LEU A 114 -0.17 -7.79 5.39
N GLY A 115 0.56 -6.91 4.69
CA GLY A 115 -0.03 -5.79 3.96
C GLY A 115 -0.93 -6.25 2.82
N SER A 116 -0.50 -7.24 2.04
CA SER A 116 -1.29 -7.79 0.94
C SER A 116 -2.52 -8.56 1.43
N TYR A 117 -2.40 -9.31 2.53
CA TYR A 117 -3.55 -9.96 3.17
C TYR A 117 -4.58 -8.94 3.67
N TYR A 118 -4.12 -7.85 4.29
CA TYR A 118 -4.98 -6.75 4.74
C TYR A 118 -5.68 -6.08 3.57
N PHE A 119 -4.93 -5.71 2.53
CA PHE A 119 -5.51 -5.08 1.34
C PHE A 119 -6.55 -5.98 0.67
N ASN A 120 -6.28 -7.29 0.55
CA ASN A 120 -7.25 -8.23 -0.01
C ASN A 120 -8.53 -8.30 0.83
N GLY A 121 -8.42 -8.23 2.16
CA GLY A 121 -9.58 -8.14 3.05
C GLY A 121 -10.43 -6.91 2.77
N LEU A 122 -9.79 -5.74 2.62
CA LEU A 122 -10.49 -4.52 2.23
C LEU A 122 -11.14 -4.64 0.85
N LEU A 123 -10.46 -5.26 -0.11
CA LEU A 123 -11.04 -5.47 -1.44
C LEU A 123 -12.30 -6.34 -1.39
N GLU A 124 -12.32 -7.37 -0.54
CA GLU A 124 -13.50 -8.19 -0.29
C GLU A 124 -14.62 -7.38 0.40
N ASP A 125 -14.29 -6.59 1.43
CA ASP A 125 -15.23 -5.75 2.17
C ASP A 125 -15.93 -4.72 1.27
N TYR A 126 -15.23 -4.24 0.24
CA TYR A 126 -15.75 -3.30 -0.76
C TYR A 126 -16.14 -3.95 -2.09
N ASN A 127 -16.53 -5.24 -2.08
CA ASN A 127 -17.05 -5.97 -3.23
C ASN A 127 -16.15 -5.94 -4.47
N GLY A 128 -14.85 -5.93 -4.30
CA GLY A 128 -13.87 -5.89 -5.38
C GLY A 128 -13.65 -4.51 -6.01
N VAL A 129 -14.21 -3.44 -5.42
CA VAL A 129 -14.05 -2.08 -5.92
C VAL A 129 -12.71 -1.50 -5.47
N PHE A 130 -11.70 -1.56 -6.31
CA PHE A 130 -10.33 -1.13 -6.02
C PHE A 130 -10.21 0.31 -5.49
N PRO A 131 -10.86 1.34 -6.06
CA PRO A 131 -10.78 2.69 -5.52
C PRO A 131 -11.22 2.79 -4.05
N PHE A 132 -12.25 2.05 -3.64
CA PHE A 132 -12.69 2.04 -2.26
C PHE A 132 -11.72 1.29 -1.34
N ALA A 133 -11.18 0.16 -1.78
CA ALA A 133 -10.17 -0.57 -1.03
C ALA A 133 -8.90 0.26 -0.82
N ILE A 134 -8.45 1.00 -1.83
CA ILE A 134 -7.30 1.92 -1.75
C ILE A 134 -7.60 3.06 -0.77
N ALA A 135 -8.78 3.68 -0.87
CA ALA A 135 -9.18 4.75 0.04
C ALA A 135 -9.28 4.27 1.50
N ALA A 136 -9.81 3.05 1.72
CA ALA A 136 -9.87 2.42 3.03
C ALA A 136 -8.48 2.06 3.57
N TYR A 137 -7.56 1.63 2.72
CA TYR A 137 -6.18 1.35 3.10
C TYR A 137 -5.49 2.60 3.64
N ASN A 138 -5.62 3.72 2.93
CA ASN A 138 -5.00 5.00 3.28
C ASN A 138 -5.65 5.69 4.48
N ALA A 139 -6.97 5.79 4.50
CA ALA A 139 -7.71 6.59 5.48
C ALA A 139 -8.30 5.77 6.63
N GLY A 140 -8.28 4.44 6.51
CA GLY A 140 -9.00 3.51 7.39
C GLY A 140 -10.45 3.26 6.94
N PRO A 141 -10.93 2.01 7.04
CA PRO A 141 -12.26 1.64 6.58
C PRO A 141 -13.38 2.41 7.31
N THR A 142 -13.27 2.58 8.62
CA THR A 142 -14.26 3.35 9.40
C THR A 142 -14.40 4.80 8.93
N TYR A 143 -13.30 5.44 8.54
CA TYR A 143 -13.36 6.81 8.00
C TYR A 143 -14.06 6.82 6.64
N LEU A 144 -13.69 5.91 5.75
CA LEU A 144 -14.30 5.80 4.42
C LEU A 144 -15.81 5.52 4.53
N ASP A 145 -16.23 4.58 5.37
CA ASP A 145 -17.64 4.24 5.58
C ASP A 145 -18.45 5.45 6.05
N ARG A 146 -17.87 6.26 6.95
CA ARG A 146 -18.51 7.51 7.37
C ARG A 146 -18.66 8.51 6.25
N GLN A 147 -17.67 8.61 5.33
CA GLN A 147 -17.76 9.52 4.17
C GLN A 147 -18.79 9.04 3.15
N ILE A 148 -18.81 7.75 2.85
CA ILE A 148 -19.81 7.15 1.96
C ILE A 148 -21.22 7.38 2.52
N ASN A 149 -21.45 7.08 3.79
CA ASN A 149 -22.76 7.27 4.43
C ASN A 149 -23.20 8.74 4.46
N LYS A 150 -22.28 9.68 4.74
CA LYS A 150 -22.61 11.13 4.69
C LYS A 150 -23.02 11.57 3.29
N ASN A 151 -22.33 11.13 2.26
CA ASN A 151 -22.64 11.49 0.90
C ASN A 151 -23.96 10.86 0.43
N LEU A 152 -24.17 9.59 0.74
CA LEU A 152 -25.43 8.91 0.44
C LEU A 152 -26.63 9.59 1.09
N VAL A 153 -26.54 9.93 2.38
CA VAL A 153 -27.61 10.67 3.10
C VAL A 153 -27.86 12.02 2.46
N ARG A 154 -26.80 12.75 2.08
CA ARG A 154 -26.93 14.06 1.44
C ARG A 154 -27.60 13.99 0.08
N GLU A 155 -27.28 12.97 -0.72
CA GLU A 155 -27.90 12.74 -2.03
C GLU A 155 -29.38 12.34 -1.89
N VAL A 156 -29.71 11.44 -0.96
CA VAL A 156 -31.09 11.04 -0.66
C VAL A 156 -31.94 12.26 -0.22
N TRP A 157 -31.41 13.10 0.66
CA TRP A 157 -32.09 14.33 1.08
C TRP A 157 -32.28 15.31 -0.08
N ALA A 158 -31.32 15.46 -0.96
CA ALA A 158 -31.42 16.31 -2.14
C ALA A 158 -32.54 15.84 -3.09
N VAL A 159 -32.63 14.54 -3.34
CA VAL A 159 -33.70 13.94 -4.14
C VAL A 159 -35.08 14.11 -3.48
N LEU A 160 -35.18 13.81 -2.18
CA LEU A 160 -36.45 13.97 -1.45
C LEU A 160 -36.91 15.43 -1.42
N TRP A 161 -35.98 16.38 -1.28
CA TRP A 161 -36.33 17.80 -1.33
C TRP A 161 -36.83 18.25 -2.69
N GLN A 162 -36.26 17.75 -3.78
CA GLN A 162 -36.71 18.05 -5.14
C GLN A 162 -38.08 17.45 -5.46
N THR A 163 -38.42 16.30 -4.88
CA THR A 163 -39.73 15.65 -5.09
C THR A 163 -40.84 16.18 -4.20
N ALA A 164 -40.51 16.98 -3.17
CA ALA A 164 -41.48 17.59 -2.24
C ALA A 164 -41.95 18.99 -2.66
N GLN A 165 -41.43 19.52 -3.78
CA GLN A 165 -41.85 20.80 -4.39
C GLN A 165 -42.75 20.55 -5.62
#